data_763ee6ca885ca65f8e4f8517062d9fce
#
_entry.id   763ee6ca885ca65f8e4f8517062d9fce
#
_cell.length_a   1.000
_cell.length_b   1.000
_cell.length_c   1.000
_cell.angle_alpha   90.00
_cell.angle_beta   90.00
_cell.angle_gamma   90.00
#
_symmetry.space_group_name_H-M   'P 1'
#
loop_
_entity.id
_entity.type
_entity.pdbx_description
1 polymer ?
#
loop_
_entity_poly.entity_id
_entity_poly.type
_entity_poly.pdbx_seq_one_letter_code
_entity_poly.pdbx_strand_id
1 'polypeptide(L)'
;MAKIHVLLKKEELDSQRLPGKVVVVLDVLFATSSIVTALAHGAVEVVPFLNGEAALQEAARRPKGSYVLSGELNAVTLEGFSHPMPMALLGENLAGKALIYSTTNGTVALGKAREADHVYAAALLNGEAMVAQIERVHAGDTVLVVCSGSADNFNLEDFYGAGYLVSLFASRGSAHELTDAAVAARLLHDHTDAMECLSASRVGKMMLSRGLEHEVRFASQKSRFPVVARLEDGSLRRLAP
;
A
#
# COMPACT_ATOMS: atom_id res chain seq x y z
N MET A 1 2.09 -13.19 23.39
CA MET A 1 2.34 -13.82 22.08
C MET A 1 2.08 -12.76 21.02
N ALA A 2 2.99 -12.63 20.06
CA ALA A 2 2.82 -11.70 18.95
C ALA A 2 1.61 -12.07 18.09
N LYS A 3 0.90 -11.08 17.56
CA LYS A 3 -0.34 -11.30 16.82
C LYS A 3 -0.28 -10.65 15.45
N ILE A 4 -1.05 -11.20 14.51
CA ILE A 4 -1.40 -10.51 13.28
C ILE A 4 -2.85 -10.07 13.39
N HIS A 5 -3.03 -8.73 13.37
CA HIS A 5 -4.34 -8.11 13.33
C HIS A 5 -4.59 -7.58 11.91
N VAL A 6 -5.80 -7.73 11.41
CA VAL A 6 -6.26 -7.03 10.21
C VAL A 6 -7.28 -5.98 10.64
N LEU A 7 -6.98 -4.72 10.33
CA LEU A 7 -7.90 -3.60 10.50
C LEU A 7 -8.61 -3.36 9.17
N LEU A 8 -9.93 -3.23 9.23
CA LEU A 8 -10.77 -3.19 8.03
C LEU A 8 -10.72 -1.85 7.30
N LYS A 9 -10.30 -0.80 8.01
CA LYS A 9 -10.15 0.56 7.47
C LYS A 9 -9.19 1.39 8.33
N LYS A 10 -8.60 2.42 7.72
CA LYS A 10 -7.65 3.33 8.39
C LYS A 10 -8.22 4.09 9.58
N GLU A 11 -9.54 4.21 9.67
CA GLU A 11 -10.23 4.86 10.79
C GLU A 11 -10.15 4.06 12.09
N GLU A 12 -9.83 2.76 12.01
CA GLU A 12 -9.60 1.90 13.19
C GLU A 12 -8.20 2.06 13.80
N LEU A 13 -7.30 2.79 13.13
CA LEU A 13 -5.98 3.10 13.69
C LEU A 13 -6.13 4.03 14.89
N ASP A 14 -5.66 3.56 16.04
CA ASP A 14 -5.55 4.31 17.27
C ASP A 14 -4.06 4.61 17.53
N SER A 15 -3.66 5.87 17.36
CA SER A 15 -2.26 6.30 17.49
C SER A 15 -1.64 5.96 18.86
N GLN A 16 -2.45 5.93 19.93
CA GLN A 16 -1.97 5.58 21.27
C GLN A 16 -1.59 4.09 21.40
N ARG A 17 -2.04 3.25 20.49
CA ARG A 17 -1.83 1.80 20.47
C ARG A 17 -0.82 1.35 19.43
N LEU A 18 -0.18 2.26 18.70
CA LEU A 18 0.82 1.97 17.66
C LEU A 18 2.26 1.73 18.18
N PRO A 19 2.73 2.38 19.26
CA PRO A 19 4.10 2.14 19.74
C PRO A 19 4.36 0.65 20.00
N GLY A 20 5.56 0.17 19.64
CA GLY A 20 5.96 -1.23 19.76
C GLY A 20 5.32 -2.16 18.72
N LYS A 21 4.77 -1.64 17.63
CA LYS A 21 4.11 -2.45 16.60
C LYS A 21 4.68 -2.20 15.21
N VAL A 22 4.49 -3.21 14.38
CA VAL A 22 4.71 -3.14 12.93
C VAL A 22 3.37 -2.85 12.26
N VAL A 23 3.30 -1.81 11.46
CA VAL A 23 2.13 -1.46 10.67
C VAL A 23 2.42 -1.70 9.19
N VAL A 24 1.55 -2.44 8.52
CA VAL A 24 1.59 -2.69 7.07
C VAL A 24 0.34 -2.10 6.45
N VAL A 25 0.48 -1.04 5.69
CA VAL A 25 -0.63 -0.35 5.03
C VAL A 25 -0.90 -0.96 3.65
N LEU A 26 -2.17 -1.24 3.37
CA LEU A 26 -2.69 -1.71 2.10
C LEU A 26 -3.69 -0.70 1.52
N ASP A 27 -3.47 -0.32 0.28
CA ASP A 27 -4.40 0.37 -0.62
C ASP A 27 -4.16 -0.22 -2.01
N VAL A 28 -4.76 -1.40 -2.23
CA VAL A 28 -4.45 -2.27 -3.38
C VAL A 28 -4.90 -1.61 -4.68
N LEU A 29 -6.05 -0.94 -4.69
CA LEU A 29 -6.55 -0.18 -5.82
C LEU A 29 -6.70 1.31 -5.43
N PHE A 30 -5.55 2.09 -5.34
CA PHE A 30 -4.31 1.73 -6.01
C PHE A 30 -3.03 2.28 -5.35
N ALA A 31 -3.11 3.05 -4.27
CA ALA A 31 -1.97 3.86 -3.82
C ALA A 31 -0.74 3.02 -3.43
N THR A 32 -0.89 1.92 -2.67
CA THR A 32 0.28 1.12 -2.29
C THR A 32 0.82 0.29 -3.46
N SER A 33 -0.02 -0.13 -4.40
CA SER A 33 0.44 -0.74 -5.66
C SER A 33 1.29 0.24 -6.47
N SER A 34 0.91 1.52 -6.52
CA SER A 34 1.68 2.59 -7.19
C SER A 34 3.01 2.87 -6.50
N ILE A 35 3.02 2.95 -5.17
CA ILE A 35 4.24 3.15 -4.37
C ILE A 35 5.24 2.02 -4.62
N VAL A 36 4.79 0.77 -4.54
CA VAL A 36 5.62 -0.43 -4.77
C VAL A 36 6.15 -0.43 -6.21
N THR A 37 5.31 -0.09 -7.19
CA THR A 37 5.69 -0.01 -8.61
C THR A 37 6.74 1.07 -8.84
N ALA A 38 6.57 2.27 -8.28
CA ALA A 38 7.51 3.36 -8.43
C ALA A 38 8.90 3.00 -7.87
N LEU A 39 8.95 2.43 -6.66
CA LEU A 39 10.21 2.00 -6.03
C LEU A 39 10.85 0.83 -6.79
N ALA A 40 10.06 -0.08 -7.37
CA ALA A 40 10.56 -1.16 -8.21
C ALA A 40 11.21 -0.63 -9.51
N HIS A 41 10.75 0.51 -10.01
CA HIS A 41 11.23 1.13 -11.25
C HIS A 41 12.21 2.29 -11.00
N GLY A 42 12.86 2.30 -9.84
CA GLY A 42 14.01 3.14 -9.58
C GLY A 42 13.69 4.52 -9.00
N ALA A 43 12.45 4.78 -8.56
CA ALA A 43 12.20 5.96 -7.72
C ALA A 43 13.08 5.85 -6.45
N VAL A 44 13.76 6.93 -6.10
CA VAL A 44 14.65 6.96 -4.93
C VAL A 44 13.85 7.03 -3.63
N GLU A 45 12.67 7.64 -3.70
CA GLU A 45 11.70 7.73 -2.61
C GLU A 45 10.31 8.04 -3.16
N VAL A 46 9.29 7.74 -2.36
CA VAL A 46 7.92 8.22 -2.55
C VAL A 46 7.54 9.07 -1.34
N VAL A 47 7.20 10.33 -1.57
CA VAL A 47 6.83 11.28 -0.51
C VAL A 47 5.31 11.46 -0.52
N PRO A 48 4.60 10.86 0.47
CA PRO A 48 3.15 10.91 0.52
C PRO A 48 2.64 12.22 1.10
N PHE A 49 1.66 12.84 0.44
CA PHE A 49 0.97 14.05 0.91
C PHE A 49 -0.53 13.83 1.04
N LEU A 50 -1.14 14.53 2.00
CA LEU A 50 -2.57 14.44 2.28
C LEU A 50 -3.43 15.19 1.23
N ASN A 51 -2.83 16.14 0.50
CA ASN A 51 -3.53 16.92 -0.52
C ASN A 51 -2.54 17.47 -1.57
N GLY A 52 -3.10 17.90 -2.72
CA GLY A 52 -2.33 18.40 -3.84
C GLY A 52 -1.58 19.70 -3.55
N GLU A 53 -2.11 20.58 -2.69
CA GLU A 53 -1.46 21.84 -2.35
C GLU A 53 -0.12 21.60 -1.63
N ALA A 54 -0.11 20.74 -0.60
CA ALA A 54 1.10 20.36 0.10
C ALA A 54 2.12 19.67 -0.83
N ALA A 55 1.63 18.84 -1.76
CA ALA A 55 2.47 18.20 -2.78
C ALA A 55 3.11 19.23 -3.71
N LEU A 56 2.39 20.25 -4.15
CA LEU A 56 2.91 21.35 -4.96
C LEU A 56 3.94 22.20 -4.20
N GLN A 57 3.71 22.46 -2.92
CA GLN A 57 4.68 23.19 -2.09
C GLN A 57 6.00 22.42 -1.96
N GLU A 58 5.95 21.10 -1.82
CA GLU A 58 7.14 20.26 -1.81
C GLU A 58 7.83 20.26 -3.17
N ALA A 59 7.08 20.12 -4.26
CA ALA A 59 7.61 20.16 -5.62
C ALA A 59 8.36 21.48 -5.92
N ALA A 60 7.83 22.60 -5.42
CA ALA A 60 8.47 23.93 -5.60
C ALA A 60 9.81 24.07 -4.87
N ARG A 61 10.09 23.24 -3.85
CA ARG A 61 11.36 23.24 -3.10
C ARG A 61 12.44 22.35 -3.74
N ARG A 62 12.05 21.51 -4.70
CA ARG A 62 12.96 20.53 -5.33
C ARG A 62 13.50 21.03 -6.67
N PRO A 63 14.70 20.62 -7.06
CA PRO A 63 15.24 20.93 -8.39
C PRO A 63 14.31 20.41 -9.49
N LYS A 64 14.10 21.21 -10.53
CA LYS A 64 13.32 20.76 -11.70
C LYS A 64 13.94 19.49 -12.30
N GLY A 65 13.08 18.50 -12.60
CA GLY A 65 13.50 17.21 -13.17
C GLY A 65 13.97 16.19 -12.14
N SER A 66 14.09 16.51 -10.83
CA SER A 66 14.45 15.57 -9.78
C SER A 66 13.26 14.81 -9.19
N TYR A 67 12.06 15.10 -9.65
CA TYR A 67 10.83 14.47 -9.15
C TYR A 67 9.80 14.23 -10.26
N VAL A 68 8.86 13.36 -9.97
CA VAL A 68 7.59 13.20 -10.66
C VAL A 68 6.49 13.60 -9.67
N LEU A 69 5.54 14.42 -10.10
CA LEU A 69 4.41 14.86 -9.32
C LEU A 69 3.17 14.09 -9.78
N SER A 70 2.58 13.27 -8.92
CA SER A 70 1.45 12.43 -9.27
C SER A 70 0.40 12.41 -8.15
N GLY A 71 -0.88 12.39 -8.51
CA GLY A 71 -1.93 12.37 -7.51
C GLY A 71 -3.34 12.48 -8.04
N GLU A 72 -4.30 12.21 -7.13
CA GLU A 72 -5.72 12.29 -7.39
C GLU A 72 -6.49 12.83 -6.18
N LEU A 73 -7.70 13.27 -6.48
CA LEU A 73 -8.75 13.52 -5.49
C LEU A 73 -10.04 12.85 -5.96
N ASN A 74 -10.58 11.92 -5.16
CA ASN A 74 -11.80 11.16 -5.49
C ASN A 74 -11.74 10.46 -6.86
N ALA A 75 -10.61 9.82 -7.15
CA ALA A 75 -10.32 9.12 -8.40
C ALA A 75 -10.30 10.03 -9.66
N VAL A 76 -10.08 11.33 -9.48
CA VAL A 76 -9.83 12.31 -10.56
C VAL A 76 -8.39 12.81 -10.43
N THR A 77 -7.60 12.68 -11.47
CA THR A 77 -6.21 13.19 -11.50
C THR A 77 -6.20 14.70 -11.26
N LEU A 78 -5.33 15.15 -10.36
CA LEU A 78 -5.16 16.56 -10.04
C LEU A 78 -4.58 17.33 -11.24
N GLU A 79 -5.00 18.58 -11.41
CA GLU A 79 -4.48 19.44 -12.46
C GLU A 79 -2.96 19.65 -12.30
N GLY A 80 -2.21 19.44 -13.39
CA GLY A 80 -0.74 19.54 -13.38
C GLY A 80 -0.01 18.32 -12.78
N PHE A 81 -0.74 17.26 -12.42
CA PHE A 81 -0.16 16.02 -11.90
C PHE A 81 -0.22 14.90 -12.96
N SER A 82 0.73 13.99 -12.90
CA SER A 82 0.65 12.72 -13.63
C SER A 82 -0.40 11.81 -13.00
N HIS A 83 -0.91 10.87 -13.80
CA HIS A 83 -1.90 9.91 -13.36
C HIS A 83 -1.34 8.98 -12.25
N PRO A 84 -2.06 8.76 -11.14
CA PRO A 84 -1.48 8.11 -9.95
C PRO A 84 -1.48 6.59 -9.97
N MET A 85 -1.99 5.94 -11.01
CA MET A 85 -2.11 4.48 -11.09
C MET A 85 -0.80 3.79 -11.48
N PRO A 86 -0.60 2.52 -11.08
CA PRO A 86 0.67 1.82 -11.25
C PRO A 86 1.19 1.79 -12.69
N MET A 87 0.36 1.40 -13.66
CA MET A 87 0.80 1.31 -15.06
C MET A 87 1.02 2.68 -15.69
N ALA A 88 0.23 3.69 -15.32
CA ALA A 88 0.45 5.05 -15.78
C ALA A 88 1.81 5.59 -15.33
N LEU A 89 2.22 5.27 -14.09
CA LEU A 89 3.53 5.63 -13.55
C LEU A 89 4.69 4.94 -14.28
N LEU A 90 4.47 3.77 -14.90
CA LEU A 90 5.48 3.13 -15.74
C LEU A 90 5.83 3.94 -17.00
N GLY A 91 4.93 4.81 -17.44
CA GLY A 91 5.18 5.76 -18.52
C GLY A 91 6.04 6.96 -18.13
N GLU A 92 6.24 7.17 -16.82
CA GLU A 92 7.04 8.26 -16.28
C GLU A 92 8.51 7.84 -16.12
N ASN A 93 9.43 8.80 -16.29
CA ASN A 93 10.83 8.55 -16.00
C ASN A 93 11.09 8.67 -14.49
N LEU A 94 10.89 7.57 -13.74
CA LEU A 94 11.03 7.51 -12.29
C LEU A 94 12.46 7.26 -11.80
N ALA A 95 13.33 6.70 -12.66
CA ALA A 95 14.68 6.30 -12.26
C ALA A 95 15.49 7.49 -11.72
N GLY A 96 15.97 7.37 -10.49
CA GLY A 96 16.76 8.41 -9.82
C GLY A 96 15.95 9.62 -9.34
N LYS A 97 14.62 9.61 -9.45
CA LYS A 97 13.73 10.70 -9.03
C LYS A 97 12.89 10.35 -7.81
N ALA A 98 12.46 11.39 -7.10
CA ALA A 98 11.42 11.27 -6.09
C ALA A 98 10.03 11.22 -6.75
N LEU A 99 9.12 10.40 -6.23
CA LEU A 99 7.69 10.51 -6.54
C LEU A 99 7.01 11.32 -5.43
N ILE A 100 6.55 12.52 -5.74
CA ILE A 100 5.70 13.32 -4.86
C ILE A 100 4.26 12.87 -5.11
N TYR A 101 3.63 12.27 -4.10
CA TYR A 101 2.43 11.47 -4.29
C TYR A 101 1.29 11.88 -3.35
N SER A 102 0.13 12.20 -3.91
CA SER A 102 -1.05 12.60 -3.15
C SER A 102 -2.28 11.80 -3.58
N THR A 103 -2.90 11.07 -2.63
CA THR A 103 -4.12 10.30 -2.87
C THR A 103 -5.10 10.45 -1.71
N THR A 104 -6.35 10.09 -1.97
CA THR A 104 -7.45 10.26 -1.00
C THR A 104 -7.36 9.31 0.20
N ASN A 105 -6.81 8.09 0.03
CA ASN A 105 -6.87 7.03 1.06
C ASN A 105 -5.50 6.54 1.54
N GLY A 106 -4.68 5.99 0.65
CA GLY A 106 -3.42 5.35 1.04
C GLY A 106 -2.43 6.29 1.71
N THR A 107 -2.27 7.52 1.21
CA THR A 107 -1.38 8.52 1.84
C THR A 107 -1.90 8.96 3.21
N VAL A 108 -3.22 9.00 3.41
CA VAL A 108 -3.84 9.27 4.71
C VAL A 108 -3.59 8.13 5.69
N ALA A 109 -3.74 6.87 5.25
CA ALA A 109 -3.47 5.70 6.08
C ALA A 109 -2.00 5.67 6.55
N LEU A 110 -1.04 5.93 5.64
CA LEU A 110 0.38 6.05 5.97
C LEU A 110 0.64 7.18 6.98
N GLY A 111 -0.01 8.33 6.78
CA GLY A 111 0.08 9.46 7.72
C GLY A 111 -0.42 9.14 9.13
N LYS A 112 -1.52 8.39 9.26
CA LYS A 112 -2.06 7.93 10.55
C LYS A 112 -1.18 6.87 11.22
N ALA A 113 -0.48 6.07 10.43
CA ALA A 113 0.38 4.99 10.92
C ALA A 113 1.74 5.47 11.47
N ARG A 114 2.14 6.74 11.25
CA ARG A 114 3.50 7.25 11.51
C ARG A 114 4.00 7.13 12.94
N GLU A 115 3.09 6.99 13.92
CA GLU A 115 3.45 6.81 15.33
C GLU A 115 3.87 5.36 15.68
N ALA A 116 3.76 4.43 14.73
CA ALA A 116 4.28 3.07 14.91
C ALA A 116 5.80 3.05 14.72
N ASP A 117 6.47 2.11 15.41
CA ASP A 117 7.92 1.98 15.33
C ASP A 117 8.40 1.59 13.93
N HIS A 118 7.56 0.82 13.21
CA HIS A 118 7.84 0.37 11.86
C HIS A 118 6.59 0.46 11.00
N VAL A 119 6.65 1.23 9.91
CA VAL A 119 5.56 1.39 8.94
C VAL A 119 6.02 0.96 7.56
N TYR A 120 5.22 0.11 6.93
CA TYR A 120 5.47 -0.41 5.60
C TYR A 120 4.27 -0.20 4.69
N ALA A 121 4.52 -0.04 3.40
CA ALA A 121 3.50 -0.11 2.36
C ALA A 121 3.58 -1.45 1.63
N ALA A 122 2.46 -2.17 1.56
CA ALA A 122 2.36 -3.44 0.84
C ALA A 122 1.21 -3.44 -0.16
N ALA A 123 1.35 -4.28 -1.16
CA ALA A 123 0.33 -4.60 -2.15
C ALA A 123 0.44 -6.09 -2.50
N LEU A 124 -0.45 -6.61 -3.33
CA LEU A 124 -0.26 -7.96 -3.87
C LEU A 124 1.10 -8.09 -4.57
N LEU A 125 1.54 -7.00 -5.21
CA LEU A 125 2.76 -6.94 -6.02
C LEU A 125 4.05 -7.27 -5.25
N ASN A 126 4.09 -7.11 -3.91
CA ASN A 126 5.32 -7.31 -3.12
C ASN A 126 5.14 -8.17 -1.86
N GLY A 127 4.05 -8.94 -1.78
CA GLY A 127 3.69 -9.67 -0.56
C GLY A 127 4.78 -10.58 0.00
N GLU A 128 5.44 -11.41 -0.84
CA GLU A 128 6.52 -12.31 -0.39
C GLU A 128 7.71 -11.56 0.19
N ALA A 129 8.15 -10.48 -0.46
CA ALA A 129 9.25 -9.66 0.04
C ALA A 129 8.90 -9.00 1.37
N MET A 130 7.66 -8.53 1.49
CA MET A 130 7.17 -7.89 2.72
C MET A 130 7.12 -8.87 3.89
N VAL A 131 6.50 -10.04 3.69
CA VAL A 131 6.40 -11.06 4.75
C VAL A 131 7.77 -11.59 5.14
N ALA A 132 8.65 -11.87 4.17
CA ALA A 132 10.02 -12.29 4.46
C ALA A 132 10.80 -11.26 5.29
N GLN A 133 10.63 -9.97 5.00
CA GLN A 133 11.25 -8.90 5.78
C GLN A 133 10.72 -8.87 7.22
N ILE A 134 9.40 -8.95 7.42
CA ILE A 134 8.80 -8.92 8.75
C ILE A 134 9.25 -10.13 9.57
N GLU A 135 9.24 -11.32 9.00
CA GLU A 135 9.71 -12.53 9.70
C GLU A 135 11.19 -12.47 10.07
N ARG A 136 12.02 -11.86 9.21
CA ARG A 136 13.46 -11.72 9.46
C ARG A 136 13.77 -10.78 10.62
N VAL A 137 13.06 -9.66 10.75
CA VAL A 137 13.44 -8.58 11.66
C VAL A 137 12.39 -8.24 12.72
N HIS A 138 11.17 -8.79 12.61
CA HIS A 138 10.02 -8.48 13.47
C HIS A 138 9.25 -9.74 13.90
N ALA A 139 9.92 -10.90 13.96
CA ALA A 139 9.25 -12.18 14.28
C ALA A 139 8.56 -12.21 15.65
N GLY A 140 8.98 -11.35 16.59
CA GLY A 140 8.38 -11.22 17.92
C GLY A 140 7.39 -10.07 18.06
N ASP A 141 7.18 -9.26 17.03
CA ASP A 141 6.39 -8.04 17.09
C ASP A 141 4.93 -8.28 16.64
N THR A 142 4.01 -7.56 17.26
CA THR A 142 2.63 -7.56 16.78
C THR A 142 2.52 -6.79 15.48
N VAL A 143 1.93 -7.42 14.47
CA VAL A 143 1.74 -6.85 13.12
C VAL A 143 0.29 -6.40 12.95
N LEU A 144 0.10 -5.13 12.59
CA LEU A 144 -1.17 -4.56 12.18
C LEU A 144 -1.20 -4.43 10.65
N VAL A 145 -1.96 -5.27 9.98
CA VAL A 145 -2.24 -5.14 8.55
C VAL A 145 -3.45 -4.23 8.39
N VAL A 146 -3.26 -3.07 7.81
CA VAL A 146 -4.26 -2.00 7.77
C VAL A 146 -4.78 -1.83 6.35
N CYS A 147 -6.02 -2.20 6.11
CA CYS A 147 -6.75 -1.84 4.92
C CYS A 147 -7.01 -0.33 4.93
N SER A 148 -6.70 0.38 3.86
CA SER A 148 -6.94 1.83 3.81
C SER A 148 -8.42 2.17 3.80
N GLY A 149 -9.24 1.34 3.18
CA GLY A 149 -10.64 1.65 2.99
C GLY A 149 -10.85 2.91 2.15
N SER A 150 -12.06 3.33 1.96
CA SER A 150 -12.37 4.58 1.26
C SER A 150 -13.71 5.17 1.70
N ALA A 151 -13.74 6.51 1.94
CA ALA A 151 -14.90 7.23 2.44
C ALA A 151 -15.53 6.53 3.69
N ASP A 152 -14.67 6.18 4.66
CA ASP A 152 -15.03 5.48 5.92
C ASP A 152 -15.68 4.10 5.71
N ASN A 153 -15.53 3.50 4.52
CA ASN A 153 -16.05 2.17 4.21
C ASN A 153 -14.91 1.16 4.06
N PHE A 154 -15.27 -0.09 4.33
CA PHE A 154 -14.49 -1.27 4.03
C PHE A 154 -14.25 -1.42 2.51
N ASN A 155 -13.04 -1.84 2.13
CA ASN A 155 -12.67 -2.16 0.77
C ASN A 155 -12.30 -3.65 0.65
N LEU A 156 -13.00 -4.37 -0.21
CA LEU A 156 -12.84 -5.81 -0.41
C LEU A 156 -11.45 -6.17 -0.95
N GLU A 157 -10.91 -5.36 -1.87
CA GLU A 157 -9.60 -5.54 -2.47
C GLU A 157 -8.46 -5.40 -1.46
N ASP A 158 -8.57 -4.46 -0.51
CA ASP A 158 -7.57 -4.30 0.56
C ASP A 158 -7.61 -5.50 1.51
N PHE A 159 -8.82 -5.96 1.85
CA PHE A 159 -9.01 -7.11 2.73
C PHE A 159 -8.52 -8.41 2.09
N TYR A 160 -8.71 -8.57 0.77
CA TYR A 160 -8.10 -9.65 0.01
C TYR A 160 -6.56 -9.58 0.07
N GLY A 161 -5.99 -8.40 -0.08
CA GLY A 161 -4.55 -8.16 0.06
C GLY A 161 -4.03 -8.51 1.46
N ALA A 162 -4.78 -8.16 2.50
CA ALA A 162 -4.48 -8.57 3.87
C ALA A 162 -4.49 -10.10 4.02
N GLY A 163 -5.49 -10.76 3.44
CA GLY A 163 -5.59 -12.22 3.40
C GLY A 163 -4.39 -12.88 2.72
N TYR A 164 -3.92 -12.30 1.62
CA TYR A 164 -2.71 -12.77 0.94
C TYR A 164 -1.48 -12.71 1.87
N LEU A 165 -1.25 -11.59 2.55
CA LEU A 165 -0.14 -11.49 3.51
C LEU A 165 -0.28 -12.49 4.64
N VAL A 166 -1.48 -12.66 5.22
CA VAL A 166 -1.75 -13.63 6.29
C VAL A 166 -1.51 -15.06 5.82
N SER A 167 -1.91 -15.41 4.58
CA SER A 167 -1.66 -16.73 3.98
C SER A 167 -0.16 -16.98 3.82
N LEU A 168 0.62 -15.98 3.41
CA LEU A 168 2.08 -16.08 3.33
C LEU A 168 2.72 -16.30 4.70
N PHE A 169 2.32 -15.57 5.75
CA PHE A 169 2.80 -15.82 7.11
C PHE A 169 2.51 -17.26 7.56
N ALA A 170 1.29 -17.73 7.35
CA ALA A 170 0.91 -19.08 7.73
C ALA A 170 1.68 -20.16 6.97
N SER A 171 1.90 -19.99 5.66
CA SER A 171 2.65 -20.96 4.82
C SER A 171 4.13 -21.05 5.19
N ARG A 172 4.68 -20.00 5.78
CA ARG A 172 6.07 -19.94 6.26
C ARG A 172 6.23 -20.45 7.70
N GLY A 173 5.14 -20.86 8.35
CA GLY A 173 5.15 -21.36 9.72
C GLY A 173 5.32 -20.29 10.78
N SER A 174 4.86 -19.07 10.51
CA SER A 174 4.91 -17.96 11.46
C SER A 174 4.28 -18.34 12.80
N ALA A 175 4.94 -17.96 13.90
CA ALA A 175 4.47 -18.18 15.26
C ALA A 175 3.43 -17.16 15.75
N HIS A 176 3.00 -16.23 14.88
CA HIS A 176 2.00 -15.23 15.24
C HIS A 176 0.61 -15.85 15.42
N GLU A 177 -0.09 -15.45 16.47
CA GLU A 177 -1.50 -15.73 16.64
C GLU A 177 -2.34 -14.88 15.70
N LEU A 178 -3.27 -15.50 14.95
CA LEU A 178 -4.15 -14.77 14.04
C LEU A 178 -5.42 -14.33 14.79
N THR A 179 -5.82 -13.08 14.62
CA THR A 179 -7.14 -12.61 15.07
C THR A 179 -8.24 -13.07 14.12
N ASP A 180 -9.51 -12.99 14.55
CA ASP A 180 -10.65 -13.41 13.74
C ASP A 180 -10.69 -12.69 12.38
N ALA A 181 -10.38 -11.37 12.34
CA ALA A 181 -10.31 -10.63 11.10
C ALA A 181 -9.17 -11.14 10.19
N ALA A 182 -8.01 -11.53 10.76
CA ALA A 182 -6.92 -12.11 9.99
C ALA A 182 -7.30 -13.50 9.43
N VAL A 183 -7.98 -14.33 10.22
CA VAL A 183 -8.52 -15.63 9.76
C VAL A 183 -9.53 -15.43 8.63
N ALA A 184 -10.48 -14.50 8.79
CA ALA A 184 -11.48 -14.20 7.77
C ALA A 184 -10.86 -13.69 6.46
N ALA A 185 -9.86 -12.78 6.55
CA ALA A 185 -9.15 -12.28 5.39
C ALA A 185 -8.41 -13.40 4.64
N ARG A 186 -7.75 -14.30 5.39
CA ARG A 186 -7.10 -15.47 4.82
C ARG A 186 -8.08 -16.40 4.11
N LEU A 187 -9.22 -16.70 4.73
CA LEU A 187 -10.25 -17.54 4.12
C LEU A 187 -10.74 -16.93 2.79
N LEU A 188 -10.96 -15.61 2.74
CA LEU A 188 -11.30 -14.95 1.48
C LEU A 188 -10.22 -15.15 0.42
N HIS A 189 -8.95 -14.90 0.77
CA HIS A 189 -7.84 -15.05 -0.16
C HIS A 189 -7.67 -16.51 -0.65
N ASP A 190 -7.75 -17.48 0.25
CA ASP A 190 -7.48 -18.89 -0.06
C ASP A 190 -8.57 -19.53 -0.95
N HIS A 191 -9.76 -18.91 -1.03
CA HIS A 191 -10.91 -19.43 -1.78
C HIS A 191 -11.37 -18.55 -2.94
N THR A 192 -10.65 -17.47 -3.26
CA THR A 192 -11.03 -16.54 -4.35
C THR A 192 -9.80 -16.18 -5.20
N ASP A 193 -9.98 -16.04 -6.50
CA ASP A 193 -8.94 -15.52 -7.39
C ASP A 193 -8.74 -14.01 -7.19
N ALA A 194 -7.49 -13.53 -7.35
CA ALA A 194 -7.17 -12.13 -7.16
C ALA A 194 -7.92 -11.20 -8.13
N MET A 195 -7.90 -11.54 -9.42
CA MET A 195 -8.56 -10.70 -10.44
C MET A 195 -10.07 -10.69 -10.23
N GLU A 196 -10.66 -11.83 -9.87
CA GLU A 196 -12.09 -11.95 -9.56
C GLU A 196 -12.45 -11.08 -8.36
N CYS A 197 -11.74 -11.22 -7.24
CA CYS A 197 -12.02 -10.47 -6.01
C CYS A 197 -11.85 -8.95 -6.21
N LEU A 198 -10.74 -8.52 -6.82
CA LEU A 198 -10.50 -7.11 -7.09
C LEU A 198 -11.57 -6.53 -8.00
N SER A 199 -11.96 -7.25 -9.07
CA SER A 199 -12.99 -6.81 -10.00
C SER A 199 -14.40 -6.74 -9.38
N ALA A 200 -14.69 -7.62 -8.42
CA ALA A 200 -15.96 -7.64 -7.69
C ALA A 200 -16.08 -6.51 -6.66
N SER A 201 -14.98 -5.92 -6.25
CA SER A 201 -14.96 -4.83 -5.27
C SER A 201 -15.62 -3.55 -5.82
N ARG A 202 -16.00 -2.65 -4.91
CA ARG A 202 -16.60 -1.35 -5.30
C ARG A 202 -15.64 -0.51 -6.15
N VAL A 203 -14.38 -0.43 -5.76
CA VAL A 203 -13.35 0.33 -6.49
C VAL A 203 -13.03 -0.36 -7.82
N GLY A 204 -12.87 -1.69 -7.82
CA GLY A 204 -12.65 -2.46 -9.03
C GLY A 204 -13.77 -2.28 -10.06
N LYS A 205 -15.04 -2.37 -9.65
CA LYS A 205 -16.19 -2.10 -10.54
C LYS A 205 -16.15 -0.69 -11.12
N MET A 206 -15.81 0.31 -10.31
CA MET A 206 -15.65 1.69 -10.80
C MET A 206 -14.51 1.79 -11.82
N MET A 207 -13.38 1.13 -11.59
CA MET A 207 -12.24 1.12 -12.52
C MET A 207 -12.60 0.42 -13.84
N LEU A 208 -13.24 -0.75 -13.77
CA LEU A 208 -13.74 -1.48 -14.96
C LEU A 208 -14.70 -0.63 -15.79
N SER A 209 -15.65 0.07 -15.16
CA SER A 209 -16.59 0.94 -15.86
C SER A 209 -15.90 2.14 -16.56
N ARG A 210 -14.67 2.48 -16.16
CA ARG A 210 -13.84 3.52 -16.77
C ARG A 210 -12.82 2.99 -17.78
N GLY A 211 -12.88 1.69 -18.14
CA GLY A 211 -11.93 1.07 -19.07
C GLY A 211 -10.53 0.81 -18.48
N LEU A 212 -10.41 0.80 -17.15
CA LEU A 212 -9.13 0.63 -16.43
C LEU A 212 -8.89 -0.83 -15.98
N GLU A 213 -9.44 -1.81 -16.70
CA GLU A 213 -9.24 -3.24 -16.39
C GLU A 213 -7.75 -3.62 -16.36
N HIS A 214 -6.94 -3.04 -17.22
CA HIS A 214 -5.50 -3.29 -17.28
C HIS A 214 -4.79 -2.93 -15.97
N GLU A 215 -5.20 -1.85 -15.27
CA GLU A 215 -4.68 -1.45 -13.97
C GLU A 215 -5.09 -2.46 -12.87
N VAL A 216 -6.35 -2.92 -12.88
CA VAL A 216 -6.84 -3.95 -11.96
C VAL A 216 -6.07 -5.25 -12.16
N ARG A 217 -5.88 -5.67 -13.40
CA ARG A 217 -5.10 -6.86 -13.78
C ARG A 217 -3.62 -6.74 -13.37
N PHE A 218 -3.05 -5.56 -13.47
CA PHE A 218 -1.68 -5.32 -13.00
C PHE A 218 -1.61 -5.44 -11.48
N ALA A 219 -2.51 -4.79 -10.74
CA ALA A 219 -2.55 -4.81 -9.28
C ALA A 219 -2.87 -6.20 -8.70
N SER A 220 -3.55 -7.08 -9.47
CA SER A 220 -3.87 -8.45 -9.04
C SER A 220 -2.68 -9.42 -9.09
N GLN A 221 -1.55 -9.03 -9.67
CA GLN A 221 -0.35 -9.89 -9.73
C GLN A 221 0.29 -10.02 -8.35
N LYS A 222 0.58 -11.27 -7.97
CA LYS A 222 1.17 -11.57 -6.66
C LYS A 222 2.69 -11.60 -6.73
N SER A 223 3.35 -10.92 -5.78
CA SER A 223 4.81 -10.93 -5.54
C SER A 223 5.68 -10.72 -6.80
N ARG A 224 5.21 -9.83 -7.66
CA ARG A 224 5.94 -9.47 -8.90
C ARG A 224 7.27 -8.75 -8.61
N PHE A 225 7.31 -7.97 -7.52
CA PHE A 225 8.45 -7.10 -7.21
C PHE A 225 9.07 -7.47 -5.86
N PRO A 226 10.39 -7.75 -5.82
CA PRO A 226 11.12 -7.97 -4.57
C PRO A 226 11.45 -6.61 -3.89
N VAL A 227 10.42 -5.85 -3.54
CA VAL A 227 10.53 -4.51 -2.96
C VAL A 227 9.93 -4.51 -1.57
N VAL A 228 10.68 -4.02 -0.59
CA VAL A 228 10.20 -3.67 0.74
C VAL A 228 10.15 -2.16 0.84
N ALA A 229 8.94 -1.60 0.86
CA ALA A 229 8.70 -0.17 0.97
C ALA A 229 8.49 0.21 2.43
N ARG A 230 9.47 0.88 3.05
CA ARG A 230 9.43 1.33 4.45
C ARG A 230 9.27 2.84 4.53
N LEU A 231 8.43 3.31 5.44
CA LEU A 231 8.30 4.72 5.76
C LEU A 231 9.40 5.14 6.74
N GLU A 232 10.25 6.06 6.32
CA GLU A 232 11.36 6.65 7.10
C GLU A 232 11.40 8.14 6.84
N ASP A 233 11.46 8.94 7.89
CA ASP A 233 11.54 10.41 7.81
C ASP A 233 10.51 11.06 6.87
N GLY A 234 9.28 10.50 6.89
CA GLY A 234 8.16 11.01 6.09
C GLY A 234 8.14 10.58 4.63
N SER A 235 9.08 9.77 4.17
CA SER A 235 9.09 9.20 2.82
C SER A 235 9.17 7.68 2.81
N LEU A 236 8.59 7.05 1.79
CA LEU A 236 8.75 5.61 1.58
C LEU A 236 9.97 5.36 0.73
N ARG A 237 10.84 4.49 1.23
CA ARG A 237 12.07 4.09 0.54
C ARG A 237 12.12 2.57 0.41
N ARG A 238 12.80 2.13 -0.64
CA ARG A 238 13.13 0.72 -0.79
C ARG A 238 14.22 0.36 0.21
N LEU A 239 13.97 -0.61 1.09
CA LEU A 239 15.04 -1.16 1.90
C LEU A 239 16.07 -1.88 1.01
N ALA A 240 17.34 -1.72 1.33
CA ALA A 240 18.38 -2.53 0.73
C ALA A 240 18.15 -4.02 1.10
N PRO A 241 18.46 -4.96 0.20
CA PRO A 241 18.31 -6.39 0.44
C PRO A 241 19.17 -6.90 1.61
#